data_fb9740d7632e23924f0a09c398570340
#
_entry.id   fb9740d7632e23924f0a09c398570340
#
_cell.length_a   1.000
_cell.length_b   1.000
_cell.length_c   1.000
_cell.angle_alpha   90.00
_cell.angle_beta   90.00
_cell.angle_gamma   90.00
#
_symmetry.space_group_name_H-M   'P 1'
#
loop_
_entity.id
_entity.type
_entity.pdbx_description
1 polymer ?
#
loop_
_entity_poly.entity_id
_entity_poly.type
_entity_poly.pdbx_seq_one_letter_code
_entity_poly.pdbx_strand_id
1 'polypeptide(L)'
;MAIVAELHALLQAADVPGPYVLAGHSIGGLVSRMYASTYPDEVIGMVVIDAYSEFLKPIFGPERWPRLVKFNAASSTVVPIPGYGDAETIPYASGDDHMRQLTATSPLRPMPLAVLAHGRPFDLPKDPVLSQGFTSKEIEPLLFKANKAQAELVPDARFFHAKESGHDIHQDQPALSVEAIRQVVAGVRSPDTWYELTSCCKTDDDHRADPNAAGPDH
;
A
#
# COMPACT_ATOMS: atom_id res chain seq x y z
N MET A 1 2.16 14.67 -13.12
CA MET A 1 2.62 13.44 -12.45
C MET A 1 3.59 12.68 -13.36
N ALA A 2 4.85 13.06 -13.37
CA ALA A 2 5.85 12.48 -14.28
C ALA A 2 5.92 10.96 -14.15
N ILE A 3 6.16 10.43 -12.94
CA ILE A 3 6.37 8.99 -12.70
C ILE A 3 5.21 8.10 -13.20
N VAL A 4 3.96 8.53 -13.07
CA VAL A 4 2.81 7.74 -13.54
C VAL A 4 2.71 7.77 -15.07
N ALA A 5 3.00 8.92 -15.68
CA ALA A 5 3.04 9.05 -17.13
C ALA A 5 4.22 8.26 -17.73
N GLU A 6 5.36 8.24 -17.05
CA GLU A 6 6.54 7.46 -17.43
C GLU A 6 6.27 5.96 -17.33
N LEU A 7 5.63 5.51 -16.23
CA LEU A 7 5.22 4.10 -16.11
C LEU A 7 4.23 3.71 -17.22
N HIS A 8 3.25 4.58 -17.51
CA HIS A 8 2.32 4.33 -18.61
C HIS A 8 3.04 4.24 -19.96
N ALA A 9 3.94 5.20 -20.25
CA ALA A 9 4.74 5.17 -21.47
C ALA A 9 5.65 3.94 -21.57
N LEU A 10 6.23 3.50 -20.44
CA LEU A 10 7.04 2.29 -20.37
C LEU A 10 6.21 1.04 -20.72
N LEU A 11 5.02 0.89 -20.14
CA LEU A 11 4.13 -0.25 -20.42
C LEU A 11 3.73 -0.29 -21.91
N GLN A 12 3.45 0.87 -22.49
CA GLN A 12 3.15 0.97 -23.93
C GLN A 12 4.38 0.62 -24.79
N ALA A 13 5.55 1.16 -24.47
CA ALA A 13 6.78 0.91 -25.21
C ALA A 13 7.26 -0.55 -25.10
N ALA A 14 6.93 -1.23 -24.02
CA ALA A 14 7.27 -2.63 -23.77
C ALA A 14 6.20 -3.61 -24.32
N ASP A 15 5.18 -3.12 -25.00
CA ASP A 15 4.05 -3.92 -25.51
C ASP A 15 3.41 -4.80 -24.40
N VAL A 16 3.32 -4.27 -23.18
CA VAL A 16 2.63 -4.96 -22.07
C VAL A 16 1.14 -4.62 -22.16
N PRO A 17 0.27 -5.57 -22.57
CA PRO A 17 -1.14 -5.25 -22.74
C PRO A 17 -1.86 -5.13 -21.40
N GLY A 18 -2.74 -4.12 -21.28
CA GLY A 18 -3.71 -4.04 -20.18
C GLY A 18 -4.94 -4.95 -20.44
N PRO A 19 -5.89 -4.97 -19.50
CA PRO A 19 -5.86 -4.23 -18.23
C PRO A 19 -4.93 -4.88 -17.21
N TYR A 20 -4.46 -4.09 -16.21
CA TYR A 20 -3.43 -4.50 -15.27
C TYR A 20 -3.98 -4.87 -13.89
N VAL A 21 -3.29 -5.81 -13.25
CA VAL A 21 -3.26 -5.94 -11.80
C VAL A 21 -1.95 -5.34 -11.32
N LEU A 22 -2.03 -4.30 -10.49
CA LEU A 22 -0.86 -3.61 -9.96
C LEU A 22 -0.51 -4.13 -8.57
N ALA A 23 0.78 -4.39 -8.34
CA ALA A 23 1.29 -4.72 -7.01
C ALA A 23 2.39 -3.72 -6.64
N GLY A 24 2.24 -3.03 -5.52
CA GLY A 24 3.18 -2.00 -5.09
C GLY A 24 3.55 -2.11 -3.62
N HIS A 25 4.85 -2.11 -3.33
CA HIS A 25 5.41 -2.06 -1.98
C HIS A 25 5.83 -0.63 -1.63
N SER A 26 5.59 -0.21 -0.40
CA SER A 26 6.06 1.08 0.13
C SER A 26 5.62 2.24 -0.78
N ILE A 27 6.55 3.07 -1.27
CA ILE A 27 6.27 4.16 -2.21
C ILE A 27 5.68 3.66 -3.53
N GLY A 28 5.99 2.43 -3.96
CA GLY A 28 5.41 1.80 -5.13
C GLY A 28 3.90 1.59 -5.01
N GLY A 29 3.38 1.42 -3.78
CA GLY A 29 1.94 1.37 -3.53
C GLY A 29 1.27 2.73 -3.80
N LEU A 30 1.91 3.84 -3.42
CA LEU A 30 1.43 5.18 -3.77
C LEU A 30 1.41 5.39 -5.29
N VAL A 31 2.47 4.96 -5.99
CA VAL A 31 2.53 5.04 -7.47
C VAL A 31 1.42 4.22 -8.10
N SER A 32 1.19 2.99 -7.63
CA SER A 32 0.09 2.13 -8.10
C SER A 32 -1.28 2.77 -7.89
N ARG A 33 -1.49 3.37 -6.72
CA ARG A 33 -2.72 4.10 -6.38
C ARG A 33 -2.93 5.31 -7.30
N MET A 34 -1.85 6.06 -7.57
CA MET A 34 -1.87 7.21 -8.49
C MET A 34 -2.14 6.77 -9.93
N TYR A 35 -1.54 5.67 -10.37
CA TYR A 35 -1.77 5.10 -11.68
C TYR A 35 -3.24 4.72 -11.87
N ALA A 36 -3.79 3.96 -10.92
CA ALA A 36 -5.20 3.56 -10.95
C ALA A 36 -6.18 4.74 -10.95
N SER A 37 -5.82 5.87 -10.35
CA SER A 37 -6.63 7.09 -10.38
C SER A 37 -6.50 7.88 -11.68
N THR A 38 -5.35 7.78 -12.35
CA THR A 38 -5.07 8.50 -13.60
C THR A 38 -5.58 7.73 -14.82
N TYR A 39 -5.43 6.41 -14.80
CA TYR A 39 -5.82 5.48 -15.86
C TYR A 39 -6.81 4.41 -15.34
N PRO A 40 -8.01 4.83 -14.90
CA PRO A 40 -8.93 3.93 -14.20
C PRO A 40 -9.47 2.79 -15.08
N ASP A 41 -9.43 2.91 -16.39
CA ASP A 41 -9.86 1.87 -17.32
C ASP A 41 -8.78 0.79 -17.54
N GLU A 42 -7.54 1.09 -17.13
CA GLU A 42 -6.42 0.17 -17.33
C GLU A 42 -6.13 -0.70 -16.10
N VAL A 43 -6.74 -0.41 -14.93
CA VAL A 43 -6.46 -1.14 -13.69
C VAL A 43 -7.72 -1.85 -13.20
N ILE A 44 -7.62 -3.17 -13.06
CA ILE A 44 -8.73 -4.06 -12.70
C ILE A 44 -8.51 -4.82 -11.39
N GLY A 45 -7.37 -4.62 -10.74
CA GLY A 45 -7.06 -5.18 -9.43
C GLY A 45 -5.80 -4.55 -8.85
N MET A 46 -5.66 -4.57 -7.53
CA MET A 46 -4.51 -3.96 -6.87
C MET A 46 -4.10 -4.71 -5.60
N VAL A 47 -2.78 -4.81 -5.39
CA VAL A 47 -2.18 -5.28 -4.15
C VAL A 47 -1.25 -4.19 -3.62
N VAL A 48 -1.50 -3.70 -2.41
CA VAL A 48 -0.64 -2.74 -1.74
C VAL A 48 0.03 -3.39 -0.54
N ILE A 49 1.35 -3.36 -0.54
CA ILE A 49 2.19 -4.08 0.43
C ILE A 49 2.88 -3.03 1.30
N ASP A 50 2.40 -2.89 2.53
CA ASP A 50 2.87 -1.91 3.51
C ASP A 50 3.12 -0.53 2.90
N ALA A 51 2.10 -0.03 2.21
CA ALA A 51 2.25 1.02 1.23
C ALA A 51 2.17 2.43 1.84
N TYR A 52 2.99 3.30 1.29
CA TYR A 52 2.86 4.74 1.48
C TYR A 52 1.55 5.23 0.83
N SER A 53 0.78 6.07 1.53
CA SER A 53 -0.56 6.45 1.08
C SER A 53 -0.98 7.86 1.49
N GLU A 54 -2.02 8.37 0.83
CA GLU A 54 -2.67 9.64 1.14
C GLU A 54 -3.21 9.74 2.56
N PHE A 55 -3.44 8.61 3.23
CA PHE A 55 -3.95 8.55 4.60
C PHE A 55 -2.90 8.88 5.66
N LEU A 56 -1.61 8.77 5.33
CA LEU A 56 -0.54 9.06 6.30
C LEU A 56 -0.61 10.48 6.84
N LYS A 57 -0.74 11.47 5.96
CA LYS A 57 -0.72 12.87 6.37
C LYS A 57 -1.82 13.23 7.37
N PRO A 58 -3.12 12.94 7.12
CA PRO A 58 -4.17 13.23 8.08
C PRO A 58 -4.06 12.41 9.38
N ILE A 59 -3.56 11.15 9.30
CA ILE A 59 -3.40 10.27 10.47
C ILE A 59 -2.26 10.72 11.37
N PHE A 60 -1.12 11.12 10.78
CA PHE A 60 0.01 11.66 11.55
C PHE A 60 -0.26 13.05 12.11
N GLY A 61 -1.07 13.83 11.41
CA GLY A 61 -1.42 15.19 11.80
C GLY A 61 -0.28 16.20 11.61
N PRO A 62 -0.57 17.49 11.90
CA PRO A 62 0.35 18.58 11.55
C PRO A 62 1.69 18.55 12.29
N GLU A 63 1.75 17.96 13.46
CA GLU A 63 2.98 17.90 14.27
C GLU A 63 3.91 16.75 13.85
N ARG A 64 3.34 15.56 13.56
CA ARG A 64 4.12 14.35 13.26
C ARG A 64 4.43 14.20 11.77
N TRP A 65 3.58 14.72 10.92
CA TRP A 65 3.76 14.62 9.47
C TRP A 65 5.12 15.17 8.99
N PRO A 66 5.56 16.39 9.38
CA PRO A 66 6.88 16.89 8.98
C PRO A 66 8.04 16.03 9.52
N ARG A 67 7.88 15.40 10.69
CA ARG A 67 8.86 14.46 11.25
C ARG A 67 8.95 13.19 10.40
N LEU A 68 7.79 12.63 9.99
CA LEU A 68 7.75 11.45 9.11
C LEU A 68 8.41 11.72 7.77
N VAL A 69 8.15 12.86 7.14
CA VAL A 69 8.78 13.25 5.87
C VAL A 69 10.30 13.31 6.01
N LYS A 70 10.81 13.91 7.09
CA LYS A 70 12.27 13.96 7.36
C LYS A 70 12.85 12.59 7.66
N PHE A 71 12.14 11.75 8.42
CA PHE A 71 12.55 10.37 8.70
C PHE A 71 12.70 9.57 7.40
N ASN A 72 11.70 9.60 6.54
CA ASN A 72 11.73 8.90 5.25
C ASN A 72 12.86 9.43 4.35
N ALA A 73 13.07 10.75 4.30
CA ALA A 73 14.16 11.34 3.51
C ALA A 73 15.53 10.92 4.02
N ALA A 74 15.73 10.82 5.34
CA ALA A 74 16.98 10.38 5.94
C ALA A 74 17.23 8.87 5.76
N SER A 75 16.16 8.08 5.69
CA SER A 75 16.22 6.62 5.54
C SER A 75 16.33 6.18 4.06
N SER A 76 16.13 7.11 3.12
CA SER A 76 16.19 6.81 1.69
C SER A 76 17.64 6.66 1.25
N THR A 77 18.08 5.42 1.09
CA THR A 77 19.39 5.13 0.51
C THR A 77 19.21 4.87 -0.98
N VAL A 78 19.89 5.67 -1.81
CA VAL A 78 20.00 5.37 -3.24
C VAL A 78 20.96 4.19 -3.39
N VAL A 79 20.43 3.04 -3.79
CA VAL A 79 21.26 1.89 -4.12
C VAL A 79 21.56 1.95 -5.61
N PRO A 80 22.82 2.13 -6.03
CA PRO A 80 23.18 2.10 -7.44
C PRO A 80 22.85 0.74 -8.04
N ILE A 81 22.11 0.74 -9.15
CA ILE A 81 21.84 -0.50 -9.89
C ILE A 81 22.96 -0.67 -10.92
N PRO A 82 23.77 -1.74 -10.87
CA PRO A 82 24.83 -1.97 -11.83
C PRO A 82 24.31 -1.95 -13.27
N GLY A 83 24.95 -1.13 -14.12
CA GLY A 83 24.58 -1.00 -15.54
C GLY A 83 23.51 0.06 -15.83
N TYR A 84 22.94 0.67 -14.80
CA TYR A 84 22.08 1.85 -14.93
C TYR A 84 22.82 3.07 -14.39
N GLY A 85 22.70 4.20 -15.10
CA GLY A 85 23.23 5.48 -14.64
C GLY A 85 22.55 5.96 -13.37
N ASP A 86 22.42 7.24 -13.18
CA ASP A 86 21.84 7.82 -11.98
C ASP A 86 20.45 7.23 -11.69
N ALA A 87 20.33 6.49 -10.58
CA ALA A 87 19.05 5.98 -10.14
C ALA A 87 18.13 7.17 -9.80
N GLU A 88 16.99 7.25 -10.47
CA GLU A 88 16.01 8.28 -10.19
C GLU A 88 15.37 8.03 -8.83
N THR A 89 15.47 9.01 -7.95
CA THR A 89 14.85 8.93 -6.61
C THR A 89 13.51 9.63 -6.63
N ILE A 90 12.49 8.99 -6.06
CA ILE A 90 11.23 9.67 -5.77
C ILE A 90 11.44 10.52 -4.51
N PRO A 91 11.48 11.85 -4.62
CA PRO A 91 11.68 12.67 -3.44
C PRO A 91 10.45 12.55 -2.52
N TYR A 92 10.63 12.04 -1.30
CA TYR A 92 9.56 12.03 -0.30
C TYR A 92 9.01 13.44 0.01
N ALA A 93 9.82 14.48 -0.22
CA ALA A 93 9.38 15.88 -0.12
C ALA A 93 8.27 16.24 -1.13
N SER A 94 8.22 15.60 -2.30
CA SER A 94 7.13 15.78 -3.27
C SER A 94 5.88 14.95 -2.95
N GLY A 95 5.94 14.09 -1.93
CA GLY A 95 4.82 13.27 -1.48
C GLY A 95 3.59 14.07 -1.09
N ASP A 96 3.77 15.29 -0.56
CA ASP A 96 2.67 16.21 -0.24
C ASP A 96 1.86 16.61 -1.48
N ASP A 97 2.52 16.85 -2.62
CA ASP A 97 1.84 17.20 -3.87
C ASP A 97 1.12 15.98 -4.45
N HIS A 98 1.74 14.83 -4.41
CA HIS A 98 1.15 13.57 -4.85
C HIS A 98 -0.08 13.20 -4.00
N MET A 99 0.01 13.35 -2.67
CA MET A 99 -1.12 13.08 -1.78
C MET A 99 -2.28 14.06 -1.98
N ARG A 100 -1.99 15.35 -2.22
CA ARG A 100 -3.04 16.33 -2.57
C ARG A 100 -3.74 15.98 -3.88
N GLN A 101 -3.00 15.51 -4.86
CA GLN A 101 -3.57 15.07 -6.13
C GLN A 101 -4.48 13.87 -5.94
N LEU A 102 -4.09 12.87 -5.13
CA LEU A 102 -4.93 11.71 -4.83
C LEU A 102 -6.21 12.07 -4.10
N THR A 103 -6.15 12.96 -3.13
CA THR A 103 -7.35 13.43 -2.43
C THR A 103 -8.30 14.24 -3.31
N ALA A 104 -7.80 14.81 -4.41
CA ALA A 104 -8.57 15.55 -5.39
C ALA A 104 -9.07 14.69 -6.57
N THR A 105 -8.58 13.44 -6.70
CA THR A 105 -9.00 12.54 -7.78
C THR A 105 -10.25 11.74 -7.40
N SER A 106 -10.91 11.18 -8.43
CA SER A 106 -12.04 10.29 -8.25
C SER A 106 -11.68 9.08 -7.37
N PRO A 107 -12.64 8.56 -6.60
CA PRO A 107 -12.44 7.32 -5.85
C PRO A 107 -12.04 6.20 -6.80
N LEU A 108 -11.34 5.19 -6.27
CA LEU A 108 -11.06 3.98 -7.02
C LEU A 108 -12.36 3.31 -7.48
N ARG A 109 -12.34 2.77 -8.68
CA ARG A 109 -13.43 1.89 -9.13
C ARG A 109 -13.46 0.63 -8.26
N PRO A 110 -14.64 0.05 -8.02
CA PRO A 110 -14.74 -1.25 -7.38
C PRO A 110 -13.90 -2.28 -8.13
N MET A 111 -12.97 -2.92 -7.43
CA MET A 111 -12.09 -3.96 -7.96
C MET A 111 -11.53 -4.80 -6.82
N PRO A 112 -11.05 -6.02 -7.06
CA PRO A 112 -10.29 -6.77 -6.08
C PRO A 112 -9.08 -5.96 -5.59
N LEU A 113 -9.04 -5.69 -4.28
CA LEU A 113 -7.97 -4.98 -3.60
C LEU A 113 -7.50 -5.78 -2.39
N ALA A 114 -6.21 -6.07 -2.31
CA ALA A 114 -5.57 -6.63 -1.13
C ALA A 114 -4.60 -5.61 -0.53
N VAL A 115 -4.69 -5.42 0.78
CA VAL A 115 -3.83 -4.55 1.56
C VAL A 115 -3.09 -5.39 2.58
N LEU A 116 -1.76 -5.32 2.57
CA LEU A 116 -0.90 -6.00 3.51
C LEU A 116 -0.25 -4.97 4.43
N ALA A 117 -0.31 -5.18 5.74
CA ALA A 117 0.36 -4.36 6.74
C ALA A 117 1.36 -5.19 7.54
N HIS A 118 2.51 -4.63 7.84
CA HIS A 118 3.51 -5.27 8.70
C HIS A 118 3.02 -5.43 10.14
N GLY A 119 3.58 -6.41 10.86
CA GLY A 119 3.26 -6.67 12.27
C GLY A 119 4.46 -6.54 13.20
N ARG A 120 5.69 -6.75 12.70
CA ARG A 120 6.90 -6.45 13.47
C ARG A 120 7.24 -4.98 13.35
N PRO A 121 7.53 -4.30 14.47
CA PRO A 121 7.87 -2.88 14.46
C PRO A 121 9.05 -2.55 13.55
N PHE A 122 9.05 -1.34 13.00
CA PHE A 122 10.21 -0.79 12.31
C PHE A 122 11.43 -0.79 13.23
N ASP A 123 12.59 -1.16 12.69
CA ASP A 123 13.88 -0.99 13.34
C ASP A 123 14.31 0.49 13.24
N LEU A 124 13.82 1.27 14.20
CA LEU A 124 14.09 2.70 14.23
C LEU A 124 15.55 2.95 14.63
N PRO A 125 16.23 3.90 13.95
CA PRO A 125 17.56 4.32 14.35
C PRO A 125 17.57 4.77 15.82
N LYS A 126 18.59 4.35 16.57
CA LYS A 126 18.77 4.77 17.98
C LYS A 126 19.11 6.26 18.10
N ASP A 127 19.70 6.85 17.06
CA ASP A 127 19.99 8.28 16.99
C ASP A 127 18.67 9.07 16.86
N PRO A 128 18.37 9.96 17.81
CA PRO A 128 17.13 10.75 17.77
C PRO A 128 17.03 11.70 16.57
N VAL A 129 18.16 12.09 15.99
CA VAL A 129 18.18 12.94 14.78
C VAL A 129 17.74 12.12 13.57
N LEU A 130 18.23 10.90 13.43
CA LEU A 130 17.86 10.02 12.33
C LEU A 130 16.42 9.49 12.50
N SER A 131 16.03 9.09 13.72
CA SER A 131 14.66 8.64 14.00
C SER A 131 13.66 9.79 14.07
N GLN A 132 14.10 11.04 13.97
CA GLN A 132 13.25 12.24 14.19
C GLN A 132 12.50 12.19 15.53
N GLY A 133 13.08 11.51 16.52
CA GLY A 133 12.49 11.31 17.84
C GLY A 133 11.27 10.40 17.88
N PHE A 134 10.98 9.64 16.81
CA PHE A 134 9.93 8.62 16.85
C PHE A 134 10.34 7.44 17.73
N THR A 135 9.34 6.89 18.40
CA THR A 135 9.42 5.59 19.06
C THR A 135 8.46 4.62 18.35
N SER A 136 8.77 3.31 18.38
CA SER A 136 7.85 2.30 17.81
C SER A 136 6.45 2.40 18.41
N LYS A 137 6.36 2.66 19.73
CA LYS A 137 5.07 2.85 20.40
C LYS A 137 4.25 4.02 19.83
N GLU A 138 4.91 5.06 19.32
CA GLU A 138 4.26 6.22 18.72
C GLU A 138 3.92 5.99 17.25
N ILE A 139 4.84 5.42 16.45
CA ILE A 139 4.70 5.38 15.00
C ILE A 139 3.86 4.18 14.52
N GLU A 140 4.03 3.00 15.13
CA GLU A 140 3.39 1.76 14.66
C GLU A 140 1.86 1.83 14.60
N PRO A 141 1.15 2.33 15.63
CA PRO A 141 -0.30 2.44 15.57
C PRO A 141 -0.78 3.36 14.45
N LEU A 142 0.01 4.38 14.10
CA LEU A 142 -0.33 5.33 13.03
C LEU A 142 -0.12 4.71 11.65
N LEU A 143 0.97 3.97 11.47
CA LEU A 143 1.24 3.23 10.23
C LEU A 143 0.20 2.15 9.99
N PHE A 144 -0.11 1.35 11.01
CA PHE A 144 -1.15 0.33 10.93
C PHE A 144 -2.51 0.94 10.58
N LYS A 145 -2.89 2.06 11.22
CA LYS A 145 -4.12 2.78 10.91
C LYS A 145 -4.14 3.28 9.47
N ALA A 146 -3.01 3.77 8.95
CA ALA A 146 -2.91 4.24 7.58
C ALA A 146 -3.05 3.08 6.57
N ASN A 147 -2.43 1.93 6.84
CA ASN A 147 -2.60 0.73 6.03
C ASN A 147 -4.06 0.25 6.06
N LYS A 148 -4.69 0.22 7.24
CA LYS A 148 -6.10 -0.19 7.38
C LYS A 148 -7.06 0.73 6.60
N ALA A 149 -6.81 2.04 6.60
CA ALA A 149 -7.60 3.00 5.84
C ALA A 149 -7.54 2.76 4.31
N GLN A 150 -6.45 2.17 3.80
CA GLN A 150 -6.38 1.80 2.38
C GLN A 150 -7.36 0.68 2.00
N ALA A 151 -7.74 -0.17 2.93
CA ALA A 151 -8.76 -1.20 2.70
C ALA A 151 -10.18 -0.61 2.56
N GLU A 152 -10.37 0.66 2.92
CA GLU A 152 -11.65 1.37 2.77
C GLU A 152 -11.77 2.06 1.39
N LEU A 153 -10.74 1.98 0.53
CA LEU A 153 -10.74 2.59 -0.79
C LEU A 153 -11.75 1.98 -1.76
N VAL A 154 -12.08 0.72 -1.58
CA VAL A 154 -13.09 0.00 -2.37
C VAL A 154 -13.90 -0.91 -1.46
N PRO A 155 -15.17 -1.21 -1.82
CA PRO A 155 -15.94 -2.26 -1.14
C PRO A 155 -15.23 -3.61 -1.22
N ASP A 156 -15.37 -4.41 -0.17
CA ASP A 156 -14.86 -5.80 -0.12
C ASP A 156 -13.33 -5.94 -0.29
N ALA A 157 -12.55 -4.89 -0.04
CA ALA A 157 -11.11 -5.01 0.04
C ALA A 157 -10.69 -6.00 1.14
N ARG A 158 -9.59 -6.72 0.91
CA ARG A 158 -9.02 -7.64 1.87
C ARG A 158 -7.86 -7.00 2.60
N PHE A 159 -7.83 -7.17 3.92
CA PHE A 159 -6.75 -6.67 4.75
C PHE A 159 -6.02 -7.84 5.42
N PHE A 160 -4.69 -7.85 5.29
CA PHE A 160 -3.83 -8.88 5.84
C PHE A 160 -2.81 -8.26 6.80
N HIS A 161 -2.82 -8.69 8.05
CA HIS A 161 -1.83 -8.30 9.04
C HIS A 161 -0.68 -9.33 9.04
N ALA A 162 0.44 -8.98 8.45
CA ALA A 162 1.63 -9.83 8.34
C ALA A 162 2.41 -9.82 9.67
N LYS A 163 1.90 -10.52 10.69
CA LYS A 163 2.39 -10.49 12.08
C LYS A 163 3.88 -10.81 12.20
N GLU A 164 4.40 -11.67 11.31
CA GLU A 164 5.80 -12.12 11.33
C GLU A 164 6.72 -11.30 10.41
N SER A 165 6.21 -10.23 9.80
CA SER A 165 6.98 -9.38 8.87
C SER A 165 7.24 -7.99 9.41
N GLY A 166 8.42 -7.46 9.10
CA GLY A 166 8.67 -6.02 9.07
C GLY A 166 8.13 -5.39 7.79
N HIS A 167 8.64 -4.20 7.46
CA HIS A 167 8.25 -3.44 6.28
C HIS A 167 8.35 -4.22 4.96
N ASP A 168 9.39 -5.03 4.83
CA ASP A 168 9.65 -5.81 3.62
C ASP A 168 8.89 -7.15 3.61
N ILE A 169 7.55 -7.10 3.68
CA ILE A 169 6.68 -8.29 3.75
C ILE A 169 6.99 -9.28 2.62
N HIS A 170 7.30 -8.79 1.43
CA HIS A 170 7.63 -9.60 0.26
C HIS A 170 8.96 -10.38 0.41
N GLN A 171 9.83 -9.97 1.35
CA GLN A 171 11.06 -10.67 1.70
C GLN A 171 10.87 -11.56 2.93
N ASP A 172 10.22 -11.05 3.97
CA ASP A 172 10.03 -11.76 5.24
C ASP A 172 8.98 -12.90 5.12
N GLN A 173 7.88 -12.64 4.42
CA GLN A 173 6.78 -13.58 4.18
C GLN A 173 6.39 -13.60 2.70
N PRO A 174 7.26 -14.07 1.78
CA PRO A 174 7.00 -14.04 0.33
C PRO A 174 5.74 -14.80 -0.05
N ALA A 175 5.44 -15.91 0.65
CA ALA A 175 4.23 -16.69 0.41
C ALA A 175 2.94 -15.87 0.60
N LEU A 176 2.92 -14.95 1.59
CA LEU A 176 1.77 -14.07 1.83
C LEU A 176 1.58 -13.08 0.68
N SER A 177 2.67 -12.45 0.22
CA SER A 177 2.62 -11.51 -0.90
C SER A 177 2.17 -12.19 -2.20
N VAL A 178 2.72 -13.37 -2.48
CA VAL A 178 2.33 -14.19 -3.64
C VAL A 178 0.85 -14.59 -3.57
N GLU A 179 0.39 -15.02 -2.39
CA GLU A 179 -1.00 -15.42 -2.20
C GLU A 179 -1.97 -14.24 -2.37
N ALA A 180 -1.64 -13.07 -1.84
CA ALA A 180 -2.45 -11.87 -2.04
C ALA A 180 -2.57 -11.51 -3.53
N ILE A 181 -1.47 -11.55 -4.28
CA ILE A 181 -1.48 -11.32 -5.73
C ILE A 181 -2.33 -12.37 -6.44
N ARG A 182 -2.14 -13.66 -6.09
CA ARG A 182 -2.90 -14.77 -6.66
C ARG A 182 -4.40 -14.60 -6.44
N GLN A 183 -4.81 -14.19 -5.25
CA GLN A 183 -6.22 -13.96 -4.91
C GLN A 183 -6.81 -12.80 -5.70
N VAL A 184 -6.10 -11.67 -5.80
CA VAL A 184 -6.56 -10.54 -6.62
C VAL A 184 -6.72 -10.94 -8.07
N VAL A 185 -5.74 -11.65 -8.65
CA VAL A 185 -5.83 -12.15 -10.04
C VAL A 185 -6.98 -13.13 -10.21
N ALA A 186 -7.22 -14.02 -9.25
CA ALA A 186 -8.36 -14.94 -9.28
C ALA A 186 -9.70 -14.19 -9.21
N GLY A 187 -9.81 -13.20 -8.32
CA GLY A 187 -10.99 -12.36 -8.19
C GLY A 187 -11.29 -11.54 -9.44
N VAL A 188 -10.25 -11.07 -10.14
CA VAL A 188 -10.39 -10.39 -11.43
C VAL A 188 -10.92 -11.34 -12.51
N ARG A 189 -10.41 -12.57 -12.56
CA ARG A 189 -10.82 -13.59 -13.57
C ARG A 189 -12.19 -14.17 -13.30
N SER A 190 -12.58 -14.25 -12.03
CA SER A 190 -13.83 -14.85 -11.58
C SER A 190 -14.34 -14.03 -10.37
N PRO A 191 -15.06 -12.93 -10.57
CA PRO A 191 -15.48 -12.01 -9.51
C PRO A 191 -16.21 -12.70 -8.35
N ASP A 192 -17.02 -13.72 -8.61
CA ASP A 192 -17.73 -14.48 -7.57
C ASP A 192 -16.76 -15.16 -6.59
N THR A 193 -15.59 -15.58 -7.06
CA THR A 193 -14.57 -16.21 -6.22
C THR A 193 -13.90 -15.23 -5.26
N TRP A 194 -13.96 -13.93 -5.53
CA TRP A 194 -13.40 -12.91 -4.63
C TRP A 194 -14.07 -12.95 -3.25
N TYR A 195 -15.36 -13.27 -3.19
CA TYR A 195 -16.11 -13.37 -1.96
C TYR A 195 -15.97 -14.72 -1.27
N GLU A 196 -15.68 -15.78 -2.02
CA GLU A 196 -15.61 -17.17 -1.53
C GLU A 196 -14.21 -17.60 -1.08
N LEU A 197 -13.15 -16.89 -1.50
CA LEU A 197 -11.78 -17.25 -1.15
C LEU A 197 -11.56 -17.24 0.37
N THR A 198 -11.60 -18.42 0.95
CA THR A 198 -11.03 -18.69 2.27
C THR A 198 -9.50 -18.66 2.13
N SER A 199 -8.87 -17.56 2.48
CA SER A 199 -7.44 -17.45 2.30
C SER A 199 -6.67 -18.29 3.32
N CYS A 200 -5.59 -18.93 2.87
CA CYS A 200 -4.56 -19.51 3.74
C CYS A 200 -3.94 -18.49 4.71
N CYS A 201 -4.21 -17.22 4.47
CA CYS A 201 -3.56 -16.08 5.08
C CYS A 201 -4.51 -15.23 5.92
N LYS A 202 -5.69 -15.76 6.29
CA LYS A 202 -6.55 -15.09 7.28
C LYS A 202 -5.77 -14.95 8.57
N THR A 203 -5.53 -13.72 8.97
CA THR A 203 -5.13 -13.43 10.35
C THR A 203 -6.39 -13.41 11.21
N ASP A 204 -6.25 -13.66 12.51
CA ASP A 204 -7.38 -13.68 13.48
C ASP A 204 -8.15 -12.34 13.56
N ASP A 205 -7.68 -11.31 12.87
CA ASP A 205 -8.28 -9.97 12.78
C ASP A 205 -9.15 -9.77 11.52
N ASP A 206 -9.40 -10.82 10.72
CA ASP A 206 -10.30 -10.75 9.56
C ASP A 206 -11.78 -10.76 10.02
N HIS A 207 -12.13 -9.77 10.85
CA HIS A 207 -13.52 -9.49 11.21
C HIS A 207 -14.20 -8.84 10.00
N ARG A 208 -14.77 -9.66 9.11
CA ARG A 208 -15.97 -9.22 8.42
C ARG A 208 -16.97 -8.88 9.53
N ALA A 209 -17.44 -7.65 9.57
CA ALA A 209 -18.68 -7.38 10.27
C ALA A 209 -19.74 -8.29 9.60
N ASP A 210 -20.14 -9.34 10.30
CA ASP A 210 -21.24 -10.19 9.87
C ASP A 210 -22.50 -9.31 9.87
N PRO A 211 -23.09 -9.00 8.71
CA PRO A 211 -24.28 -8.19 8.66
C PRO A 211 -25.50 -8.86 9.33
N ASN A 212 -25.36 -10.12 9.76
CA ASN A 212 -26.41 -10.90 10.41
C ASN A 212 -26.17 -11.14 11.91
N ALA A 213 -25.19 -10.49 12.54
CA ALA A 213 -24.97 -10.60 13.99
C ALA A 213 -25.96 -9.71 14.80
N ALA A 214 -27.19 -9.59 14.36
CA ALA A 214 -28.31 -9.17 15.21
C ALA A 214 -28.91 -10.43 15.84
N GLY A 215 -28.35 -10.85 16.98
CA GLY A 215 -28.94 -11.90 17.81
C GLY A 215 -30.30 -11.43 18.36
N PRO A 216 -31.22 -12.38 18.60
CA PRO A 216 -32.55 -12.01 19.13
C PRO A 216 -32.43 -11.55 20.58
N ASP A 217 -33.04 -10.41 20.87
CA ASP A 217 -33.35 -9.96 22.23
C ASP A 217 -34.12 -11.06 23.00
N HIS A 218 -33.59 -11.39 24.17
CA HIS A 218 -34.33 -11.98 25.28
C HIS A 218 -33.95 -11.27 26.57
#